data_07892841cf8530a4c9ec4f2655f7d892
#
_entry.id   07892841cf8530a4c9ec4f2655f7d892
#
_cell.length_a   1.000
_cell.length_b   1.000
_cell.length_c   1.000
_cell.angle_alpha   90.00
_cell.angle_beta   90.00
_cell.angle_gamma   90.00
#
_symmetry.space_group_name_H-M   'P 1'
#
loop_
_entity.id
_entity.type
_entity.pdbx_description
1 polymer ?
#
loop_
_entity_poly.entity_id
_entity_poly.type
_entity_poly.pdbx_seq_one_letter_code
_entity_poly.pdbx_strand_id
1 'polypeptide(L)'
;MILVAALAGDVIAQAAYPAKGQSPQQQQQDMAECQGWAAQQPGTSAPPPPSGPTGQGVRGAARGAAVGAAAGAIGGDAGKGAAAGATAGALVGGMHRRQDRRAAEAASSNASAAMSNAMAACLQGRGYTVK
;
A
#
# COMPACT_ATOMS: atom_id res chain seq x y z
N MET A 1 -20.10 -20.50 -22.89
CA MET A 1 -20.82 -19.58 -22.01
C MET A 1 -19.80 -19.13 -20.94
N ILE A 2 -19.13 -18.00 -21.17
CA ILE A 2 -18.04 -17.50 -20.31
C ILE A 2 -18.65 -16.49 -19.36
N LEU A 3 -18.70 -16.87 -18.07
CA LEU A 3 -19.17 -16.00 -17.00
C LEU A 3 -18.03 -15.04 -16.64
N VAL A 4 -18.08 -13.81 -17.16
CA VAL A 4 -17.20 -12.72 -16.73
C VAL A 4 -17.73 -12.22 -15.38
N ALA A 5 -17.13 -12.67 -14.29
CA ALA A 5 -17.35 -12.10 -12.98
C ALA A 5 -16.72 -10.70 -12.96
N ALA A 6 -17.55 -9.66 -13.12
CA ALA A 6 -17.15 -8.29 -12.87
C ALA A 6 -16.87 -8.15 -11.36
N LEU A 7 -15.61 -8.06 -10.97
CA LEU A 7 -15.19 -7.56 -9.68
C LEU A 7 -15.52 -6.07 -9.65
N ALA A 8 -16.73 -5.74 -9.19
CA ALA A 8 -17.09 -4.40 -8.81
C ALA A 8 -16.29 -4.08 -7.54
N GLY A 9 -15.08 -3.52 -7.71
CA GLY A 9 -14.43 -2.82 -6.62
C GLY A 9 -15.33 -1.67 -6.22
N ASP A 10 -15.64 -1.56 -4.94
CA ASP A 10 -16.31 -0.40 -4.36
C ASP A 10 -15.45 0.85 -4.59
N VAL A 11 -15.58 1.42 -5.79
CA VAL A 11 -15.14 2.79 -6.03
C VAL A 11 -16.11 3.65 -5.26
N ILE A 12 -15.69 4.22 -4.16
CA ILE A 12 -16.41 5.30 -3.49
C ILE A 12 -16.45 6.44 -4.50
N ALA A 13 -17.46 6.41 -5.35
CA ALA A 13 -17.71 7.44 -6.32
C ALA A 13 -18.21 8.68 -5.55
N GLN A 14 -17.33 9.63 -5.28
CA GLN A 14 -17.73 10.94 -4.82
C GLN A 14 -18.60 11.56 -5.92
N ALA A 15 -19.90 11.73 -5.62
CA ALA A 15 -20.81 12.33 -6.56
C ALA A 15 -20.58 13.84 -6.61
N ALA A 16 -20.08 14.33 -7.72
CA ALA A 16 -19.92 15.76 -7.98
C ALA A 16 -21.18 16.29 -8.69
N TYR A 17 -21.91 17.16 -8.00
CA TYR A 17 -23.11 17.79 -8.55
C TYR A 17 -22.79 19.19 -9.07
N PRO A 18 -23.12 19.53 -10.33
CA PRO A 18 -22.91 20.87 -10.89
C PRO A 18 -23.82 21.86 -10.20
N ALA A 19 -23.26 22.82 -9.45
CA ALA A 19 -24.04 23.86 -8.76
C ALA A 19 -24.34 25.07 -9.65
N LYS A 20 -23.61 25.22 -10.79
CA LYS A 20 -23.72 26.37 -11.70
C LYS A 20 -24.21 26.01 -13.11
N GLY A 21 -24.86 24.84 -13.28
CA GLY A 21 -25.40 24.45 -14.58
C GLY A 21 -24.35 24.03 -15.63
N GLN A 22 -23.19 23.52 -15.17
CA GLN A 22 -22.14 23.01 -16.07
C GLN A 22 -22.66 21.85 -16.92
N SER A 23 -22.23 21.80 -18.18
CA SER A 23 -22.58 20.69 -19.07
C SER A 23 -21.88 19.39 -18.66
N PRO A 24 -22.42 18.22 -19.04
CA PRO A 24 -21.77 16.94 -18.74
C PRO A 24 -20.35 16.81 -19.32
N GLN A 25 -20.10 17.41 -20.49
CA GLN A 25 -18.77 17.43 -21.11
C GLN A 25 -17.79 18.28 -20.31
N GLN A 26 -18.23 19.43 -19.84
CA GLN A 26 -17.40 20.28 -18.99
C GLN A 26 -17.10 19.62 -17.66
N GLN A 27 -18.07 18.93 -17.08
CA GLN A 27 -17.86 18.14 -15.87
C GLN A 27 -16.76 17.06 -16.03
N GLN A 28 -16.77 16.35 -17.16
CA GLN A 28 -15.74 15.34 -17.44
C GLN A 28 -14.34 15.98 -17.58
N GLN A 29 -14.23 17.11 -18.24
CA GLN A 29 -12.97 17.84 -18.38
C GLN A 29 -12.46 18.33 -17.01
N ASP A 30 -13.33 18.97 -16.24
CA ASP A 30 -13.02 19.45 -14.90
C ASP A 30 -12.59 18.32 -13.96
N MET A 31 -13.23 17.16 -14.04
CA MET A 31 -12.84 15.97 -13.28
C MET A 31 -11.45 15.46 -13.68
N ALA A 32 -11.16 15.38 -14.99
CA ALA A 32 -9.87 14.93 -15.47
C ALA A 32 -8.72 15.90 -15.07
N GLU A 33 -8.96 17.19 -15.15
CA GLU A 33 -7.99 18.21 -14.74
C GLU A 33 -7.77 18.18 -13.22
N CYS A 34 -8.85 18.08 -12.42
CA CYS A 34 -8.75 17.97 -10.97
C CYS A 34 -8.04 16.68 -10.53
N GLN A 35 -8.21 15.59 -11.27
CA GLN A 35 -7.52 14.33 -11.04
C GLN A 35 -6.01 14.47 -11.28
N GLY A 36 -5.63 15.11 -12.40
CA GLY A 36 -4.23 15.43 -12.72
C GLY A 36 -3.58 16.35 -11.70
N TRP A 37 -4.31 17.36 -11.24
CA TRP A 37 -3.83 18.25 -10.19
C TRP A 37 -3.69 17.54 -8.84
N ALA A 38 -4.68 16.76 -8.44
CA ALA A 38 -4.66 16.01 -7.19
C ALA A 38 -3.49 15.01 -7.16
N ALA A 39 -3.18 14.35 -8.27
CA ALA A 39 -2.05 13.42 -8.36
C ALA A 39 -0.68 14.06 -8.12
N GLN A 40 -0.57 15.38 -8.29
CA GLN A 40 0.66 16.14 -8.03
C GLN A 40 0.77 16.65 -6.59
N GLN A 41 -0.28 16.48 -5.78
CA GLN A 41 -0.26 16.90 -4.38
C GLN A 41 0.58 15.94 -3.52
N PRO A 42 1.31 16.46 -2.51
CA PRO A 42 2.03 15.61 -1.57
C PRO A 42 1.10 14.64 -0.85
N GLY A 43 1.52 13.39 -0.69
CA GLY A 43 0.77 12.39 0.04
C GLY A 43 -0.33 11.66 -0.74
N THR A 44 -0.59 12.02 -2.00
CA THR A 44 -1.59 11.35 -2.85
C THR A 44 -1.05 10.13 -3.59
N SER A 45 0.28 9.98 -3.67
CA SER A 45 0.92 8.83 -4.28
C SER A 45 0.90 7.64 -3.32
N ALA A 46 0.36 6.51 -3.77
CA ALA A 46 0.48 5.27 -3.03
C ALA A 46 1.96 4.87 -2.90
N PRO A 47 2.41 4.44 -1.72
CA PRO A 47 3.75 3.91 -1.57
C PRO A 47 3.94 2.68 -2.46
N PRO A 48 5.17 2.44 -2.96
CA PRO A 48 5.44 1.25 -3.76
C PRO A 48 5.10 -0.01 -2.95
N PRO A 49 4.54 -1.04 -3.60
CA PRO A 49 4.19 -2.27 -2.90
C PRO A 49 5.41 -2.85 -2.19
N PRO A 50 5.24 -3.40 -0.98
CA PRO A 50 6.34 -4.01 -0.25
C PRO A 50 6.98 -5.09 -1.11
N SER A 51 8.30 -5.01 -1.26
CA SER A 51 9.09 -5.96 -2.05
C SER A 51 8.74 -7.39 -1.66
N GLY A 52 8.44 -8.22 -2.67
CA GLY A 52 7.76 -9.51 -2.59
C GLY A 52 8.25 -10.54 -1.55
N PRO A 53 7.62 -11.72 -1.53
CA PRO A 53 7.65 -12.67 -0.40
C PRO A 53 9.03 -13.24 -0.05
N THR A 54 10.05 -13.04 -0.85
CA THR A 54 11.35 -13.71 -0.74
C THR A 54 12.44 -12.94 -0.01
N GLY A 55 12.31 -11.60 0.18
CA GLY A 55 13.47 -10.82 0.65
C GLY A 55 13.70 -10.84 2.16
N GLN A 56 12.68 -10.61 2.97
CA GLN A 56 12.87 -10.37 4.41
C GLN A 56 12.91 -11.64 5.25
N GLY A 57 12.08 -12.65 4.91
CA GLY A 57 12.12 -13.94 5.58
C GLY A 57 13.44 -14.68 5.34
N VAL A 58 13.94 -14.67 4.11
CA VAL A 58 15.22 -15.28 3.75
C VAL A 58 16.39 -14.53 4.41
N ARG A 59 16.37 -13.20 4.40
CA ARG A 59 17.40 -12.39 5.09
C ARG A 59 17.38 -12.57 6.60
N GLY A 60 16.18 -12.68 7.21
CA GLY A 60 16.02 -12.99 8.63
C GLY A 60 16.56 -14.37 8.98
N ALA A 61 16.21 -15.39 8.19
CA ALA A 61 16.71 -16.74 8.35
C ALA A 61 18.24 -16.81 8.18
N ALA A 62 18.80 -16.16 7.16
CA ALA A 62 20.23 -16.14 6.91
C ALA A 62 21.00 -15.45 8.05
N ARG A 63 20.52 -14.31 8.54
CA ARG A 63 21.14 -13.62 9.70
C ARG A 63 21.01 -14.45 10.97
N GLY A 64 19.85 -15.03 11.24
CA GLY A 64 19.60 -15.90 12.36
C GLY A 64 20.46 -17.16 12.32
N ALA A 65 20.64 -17.78 11.15
CA ALA A 65 21.52 -18.91 10.96
C ALA A 65 23.00 -18.56 11.25
N ALA A 66 23.48 -17.42 10.76
CA ALA A 66 24.86 -16.98 11.01
C ALA A 66 25.14 -16.74 12.49
N VAL A 67 24.24 -16.04 13.20
CA VAL A 67 24.36 -15.79 14.64
C VAL A 67 24.23 -17.09 15.43
N GLY A 68 23.27 -17.96 15.05
CA GLY A 68 23.06 -19.27 15.69
C GLY A 68 24.22 -20.21 15.47
N ALA A 69 24.85 -20.22 14.28
CA ALA A 69 26.05 -21.00 14.02
C ALA A 69 27.24 -20.56 14.88
N ALA A 70 27.46 -19.25 15.03
CA ALA A 70 28.50 -18.71 15.88
C ALA A 70 28.32 -19.09 17.36
N ALA A 71 27.10 -18.95 17.87
CA ALA A 71 26.76 -19.34 19.23
C ALA A 71 26.82 -20.86 19.44
N GLY A 72 26.39 -21.66 18.46
CA GLY A 72 26.43 -23.12 18.50
C GLY A 72 27.89 -23.67 18.42
N ALA A 73 28.78 -22.96 17.70
CA ALA A 73 30.21 -23.34 17.64
C ALA A 73 30.89 -23.26 19.01
N ILE A 74 30.51 -22.30 19.86
CA ILE A 74 30.98 -22.18 21.24
C ILE A 74 30.49 -23.35 22.11
N GLY A 75 29.26 -23.83 21.84
CA GLY A 75 28.62 -24.96 22.53
C GLY A 75 28.97 -26.35 21.95
N GLY A 76 29.82 -26.41 20.90
CA GLY A 76 30.28 -27.65 20.26
C GLY A 76 29.35 -28.20 19.17
N ASP A 77 28.26 -27.51 18.80
CA ASP A 77 27.33 -27.96 17.77
C ASP A 77 26.79 -26.82 16.88
N ALA A 78 27.65 -26.33 16.00
CA ALA A 78 27.34 -25.23 15.09
C ALA A 78 26.14 -25.51 14.17
N GLY A 79 25.93 -26.79 13.80
CA GLY A 79 24.83 -27.19 12.93
C GLY A 79 23.48 -27.03 13.60
N LYS A 80 23.32 -27.46 14.84
CA LYS A 80 22.08 -27.29 15.62
C LYS A 80 21.81 -25.82 15.94
N GLY A 81 22.90 -25.06 16.27
CA GLY A 81 22.81 -23.63 16.48
C GLY A 81 22.34 -22.86 15.23
N ALA A 82 22.86 -23.21 14.06
CA ALA A 82 22.43 -22.61 12.79
C ALA A 82 20.97 -22.91 12.46
N ALA A 83 20.52 -24.16 12.67
CA ALA A 83 19.14 -24.56 12.43
C ALA A 83 18.16 -23.83 13.37
N ALA A 84 18.45 -23.78 14.67
CA ALA A 84 17.65 -23.05 15.65
C ALA A 84 17.63 -21.54 15.35
N GLY A 85 18.76 -20.94 14.98
CA GLY A 85 18.84 -19.53 14.61
C GLY A 85 18.09 -19.19 13.32
N ALA A 86 18.14 -20.08 12.33
CA ALA A 86 17.38 -19.90 11.08
C ALA A 86 15.86 -19.91 11.32
N THR A 87 15.36 -20.83 12.15
CA THR A 87 13.92 -20.90 12.48
C THR A 87 13.47 -19.67 13.26
N ALA A 88 14.21 -19.25 14.27
CA ALA A 88 13.91 -18.04 15.04
C ALA A 88 13.97 -16.79 14.13
N GLY A 89 14.98 -16.67 13.28
CA GLY A 89 15.10 -15.56 12.32
C GLY A 89 13.98 -15.51 11.30
N ALA A 90 13.49 -16.67 10.85
CA ALA A 90 12.35 -16.75 9.95
C ALA A 90 11.04 -16.28 10.61
N LEU A 91 10.82 -16.64 11.88
CA LEU A 91 9.65 -16.22 12.65
C LEU A 91 9.64 -14.70 12.85
N VAL A 92 10.77 -14.12 13.29
CA VAL A 92 10.92 -12.67 13.47
C VAL A 92 10.74 -11.94 12.14
N GLY A 93 11.34 -12.44 11.05
CA GLY A 93 11.14 -11.89 9.71
C GLY A 93 9.68 -11.95 9.25
N GLY A 94 8.95 -12.99 9.64
CA GLY A 94 7.51 -13.12 9.38
C GLY A 94 6.66 -12.08 10.12
N MET A 95 7.00 -11.78 11.37
CA MET A 95 6.32 -10.72 12.15
C MET A 95 6.55 -9.34 11.56
N HIS A 96 7.79 -9.01 11.21
CA HIS A 96 8.11 -7.75 10.53
C HIS A 96 7.34 -7.58 9.22
N ARG A 97 7.23 -8.66 8.42
CA ARG A 97 6.44 -8.62 7.17
C ARG A 97 4.97 -8.29 7.42
N ARG A 98 4.37 -8.79 8.49
CA ARG A 98 2.98 -8.44 8.84
C ARG A 98 2.84 -6.97 9.22
N GLN A 99 3.81 -6.41 9.95
CA GLN A 99 3.84 -5.00 10.30
C GLN A 99 4.02 -4.12 9.05
N ASP A 100 4.94 -4.49 8.16
CA ASP A 100 5.18 -3.77 6.91
C ASP A 100 3.94 -3.76 6.00
N ARG A 101 3.23 -4.90 5.92
CA ARG A 101 1.96 -4.96 5.17
C ARG A 101 0.90 -4.04 5.76
N ARG A 102 0.70 -4.05 7.08
CA ARG A 102 -0.24 -3.15 7.75
C ARG A 102 0.14 -1.68 7.55
N ALA A 103 1.43 -1.36 7.63
CA ALA A 103 1.92 -0.02 7.36
C ALA A 103 1.69 0.40 5.90
N ALA A 104 1.91 -0.50 4.94
CA ALA A 104 1.64 -0.25 3.53
C ALA A 104 0.14 -0.08 3.24
N GLU A 105 -0.72 -0.89 3.85
CA GLU A 105 -2.17 -0.76 3.76
C GLU A 105 -2.66 0.57 4.34
N ALA A 106 -2.16 0.96 5.52
CA ALA A 106 -2.46 2.25 6.13
C ALA A 106 -1.97 3.42 5.26
N ALA A 107 -0.77 3.32 4.70
CA ALA A 107 -0.22 4.35 3.82
C ALA A 107 -1.01 4.47 2.51
N SER A 108 -1.48 3.35 1.93
CA SER A 108 -2.31 3.37 0.73
C SER A 108 -3.69 3.95 1.00
N SER A 109 -4.31 3.64 2.15
CA SER A 109 -5.59 4.25 2.54
C SER A 109 -5.47 5.75 2.79
N ASN A 110 -4.38 6.20 3.42
CA ASN A 110 -4.11 7.61 3.62
C ASN A 110 -3.89 8.34 2.29
N ALA A 111 -3.15 7.72 1.34
CA ALA A 111 -2.95 8.29 0.01
C ALA A 111 -4.27 8.41 -0.77
N SER A 112 -5.15 7.41 -0.68
CA SER A 112 -6.48 7.45 -1.29
C SER A 112 -7.35 8.54 -0.68
N ALA A 113 -7.33 8.71 0.65
CA ALA A 113 -8.04 9.79 1.33
C ALA A 113 -7.48 11.17 0.94
N ALA A 114 -6.16 11.32 0.86
CA ALA A 114 -5.53 12.56 0.42
C ALA A 114 -5.91 12.90 -1.03
N MET A 115 -5.92 11.91 -1.92
CA MET A 115 -6.34 12.06 -3.31
C MET A 115 -7.79 12.52 -3.42
N SER A 116 -8.71 11.88 -2.69
CA SER A 116 -10.13 12.25 -2.71
C SER A 116 -10.36 13.64 -2.14
N ASN A 117 -9.67 14.02 -1.07
CA ASN A 117 -9.76 15.35 -0.47
C ASN A 117 -9.21 16.44 -1.42
N ALA A 118 -8.08 16.19 -2.07
CA ALA A 118 -7.51 17.10 -3.06
C ALA A 118 -8.46 17.28 -4.26
N MET A 119 -9.02 16.19 -4.77
CA MET A 119 -9.99 16.21 -5.86
C MET A 119 -11.25 16.97 -5.47
N ALA A 120 -11.79 16.73 -4.27
CA ALA A 120 -12.94 17.46 -3.75
C ALA A 120 -12.68 18.96 -3.64
N ALA A 121 -11.53 19.37 -3.12
CA ALA A 121 -11.13 20.76 -3.00
C ALA A 121 -11.04 21.46 -4.38
N CYS A 122 -10.45 20.79 -5.36
CA CYS A 122 -10.38 21.29 -6.74
C CYS A 122 -11.77 21.46 -7.35
N LEU A 123 -12.64 20.46 -7.25
CA LEU A 123 -13.99 20.51 -7.79
C LEU A 123 -14.87 21.58 -7.10
N GLN A 124 -14.74 21.74 -5.78
CA GLN A 124 -15.43 22.80 -5.05
C GLN A 124 -14.99 24.20 -5.50
N GLY A 125 -13.68 24.38 -5.76
CA GLY A 125 -13.15 25.62 -6.32
C GLY A 125 -13.73 25.97 -7.71
N ARG A 126 -14.15 24.95 -8.47
CA ARG A 126 -14.82 25.10 -9.78
C ARG A 126 -16.36 25.21 -9.67
N GLY A 127 -16.92 25.12 -8.47
CA GLY A 127 -18.35 25.30 -8.23
C GLY A 127 -19.16 24.01 -8.29
N TYR A 128 -18.54 22.87 -8.00
CA TYR A 128 -19.24 21.61 -7.80
C TYR A 128 -19.51 21.39 -6.32
N THR A 129 -20.65 20.76 -6.01
CA THR A 129 -20.91 20.25 -4.67
C THR A 129 -20.52 18.77 -4.62
N VAL A 130 -19.56 18.43 -3.76
CA VAL A 130 -19.07 17.06 -3.57
C VAL A 130 -19.65 16.52 -2.26
N LYS A 131 -20.30 15.34 -2.33
CA LYS A 131 -20.88 14.62 -1.19
C LYS A 131 -20.33 13.20 -1.12
#